data_dd449fad9a3d96e5056b00aab2bf19e2
#
_entry.id   dd449fad9a3d96e5056b00aab2bf19e2
#
_cell.length_a   1.000
_cell.length_b   1.000
_cell.length_c   1.000
_cell.angle_alpha   90.00
_cell.angle_beta   90.00
_cell.angle_gamma   90.00
#
_symmetry.space_group_name_H-M   'P 1'
#
loop_
_entity.id
_entity.type
_entity.pdbx_description
1 polymer ?
#
loop_
_entity_poly.entity_id
_entity_poly.type
_entity_poly.pdbx_seq_one_letter_code
_entity_poly.pdbx_strand_id
1 'polypeptide(L)'
;MTAIGISKPAGLAALAAAAVLALAACSQTPSGQAEPSQSASVAATQSTLTAAPSPSASPNTSATVGAVVAGFPQQLLPLMTGATVVSSSFDKASAPATAALVGTVTAPTASVLDFYTKALEGQGFKAVPGDKVGGVASKDFVRGDNETVNLSVVEAAGVSTFTIGANVAAESAK
;
A
#
# COMPACT_ATOMS: atom_id res chain seq x y z
N MET A 1 -51.32 23.80 -10.23
CA MET A 1 -51.13 25.26 -10.16
C MET A 1 -50.39 25.56 -8.87
N THR A 2 -49.17 25.89 -8.94
CA THR A 2 -48.46 26.99 -8.31
C THR A 2 -46.97 26.76 -8.50
N ALA A 3 -46.41 27.62 -9.32
CA ALA A 3 -44.98 27.73 -9.63
C ALA A 3 -44.29 28.65 -8.61
N ILE A 4 -42.98 28.76 -8.76
CA ILE A 4 -42.09 29.88 -8.42
C ILE A 4 -41.18 29.63 -7.19
N GLY A 5 -39.88 29.71 -7.51
CA GLY A 5 -38.84 30.14 -6.63
C GLY A 5 -37.45 29.89 -7.14
N ILE A 6 -37.04 30.68 -8.16
CA ILE A 6 -35.63 30.83 -8.58
C ILE A 6 -34.92 31.79 -7.61
N SER A 7 -33.77 31.42 -7.08
CA SER A 7 -32.83 32.38 -6.49
C SER A 7 -31.41 31.91 -6.71
N LYS A 8 -30.72 32.55 -7.68
CA LYS A 8 -29.27 32.70 -7.73
C LYS A 8 -28.85 33.83 -6.77
N PRO A 9 -27.70 33.73 -6.13
CA PRO A 9 -26.81 34.87 -6.16
C PRO A 9 -25.43 34.50 -6.72
N ALA A 10 -24.94 35.33 -7.61
CA ALA A 10 -23.58 35.49 -8.02
C ALA A 10 -22.80 36.20 -6.91
N GLY A 11 -21.60 35.73 -6.62
CA GLY A 11 -20.66 36.38 -5.73
C GLY A 11 -19.24 36.11 -6.24
N LEU A 12 -18.73 37.05 -7.04
CA LEU A 12 -17.31 37.19 -7.36
C LEU A 12 -16.57 37.67 -6.12
N ALA A 13 -15.46 37.02 -5.78
CA ALA A 13 -14.34 37.67 -5.09
C ALA A 13 -13.05 36.96 -5.48
N ALA A 14 -12.29 37.63 -6.32
CA ALA A 14 -10.91 37.34 -6.63
C ALA A 14 -10.01 37.83 -5.46
N LEU A 15 -9.07 36.99 -5.04
CA LEU A 15 -7.90 37.43 -4.28
C LEU A 15 -6.72 36.55 -4.67
N ALA A 16 -5.86 37.14 -5.50
CA ALA A 16 -4.53 36.66 -5.80
C ALA A 16 -3.60 36.94 -4.61
N ALA A 17 -2.88 35.93 -4.14
CA ALA A 17 -1.70 36.10 -3.30
C ALA A 17 -0.58 35.22 -3.81
N ALA A 18 0.36 35.84 -4.54
CA ALA A 18 1.61 35.24 -4.95
C ALA A 18 2.57 35.25 -3.76
N ALA A 19 3.01 34.08 -3.30
CA ALA A 19 4.13 33.94 -2.38
C ALA A 19 5.30 33.31 -3.13
N VAL A 20 6.30 34.15 -3.44
CA VAL A 20 7.60 33.77 -3.99
C VAL A 20 8.48 33.32 -2.82
N LEU A 21 8.85 32.07 -2.74
CA LEU A 21 9.87 31.53 -1.83
C LEU A 21 11.18 31.38 -2.60
N ALA A 22 12.14 32.29 -2.28
CA ALA A 22 13.50 32.25 -2.79
C ALA A 22 14.29 31.11 -2.13
N LEU A 23 14.84 30.19 -2.96
CA LEU A 23 15.84 29.23 -2.52
C LEU A 23 17.22 29.94 -2.50
N ALA A 24 17.77 30.08 -1.31
CA ALA A 24 19.16 30.50 -1.13
C ALA A 24 20.08 29.29 -1.40
N ALA A 25 20.79 29.31 -2.52
CA ALA A 25 21.90 28.45 -2.82
C ALA A 25 23.15 28.93 -2.07
N CYS A 26 23.66 28.20 -1.11
CA CYS A 26 25.00 28.42 -0.53
C CYS A 26 26.03 27.84 -1.49
N SER A 27 26.65 28.77 -2.25
CA SER A 27 27.88 28.54 -3.00
C SER A 27 29.06 28.80 -2.09
N GLN A 28 29.85 27.78 -1.75
CA GLN A 28 31.16 27.98 -1.14
C GLN A 28 32.22 27.82 -2.22
N THR A 29 32.91 28.92 -2.49
CA THR A 29 34.12 29.00 -3.30
C THR A 29 35.34 28.77 -2.40
N PRO A 30 36.28 27.92 -2.71
CA PRO A 30 37.64 28.04 -2.22
C PRO A 30 38.56 28.55 -3.32
N SER A 31 39.16 29.71 -3.08
CA SER A 31 40.31 30.19 -3.83
C SER A 31 41.59 29.52 -3.32
N GLY A 32 42.51 29.19 -4.23
CA GLY A 32 43.91 28.96 -3.85
C GLY A 32 44.61 27.86 -4.65
N GLN A 33 45.05 28.18 -5.81
CA GLN A 33 46.39 28.09 -6.44
C GLN A 33 47.32 26.91 -6.09
N ALA A 34 47.67 26.18 -7.11
CA ALA A 34 48.98 25.72 -7.58
C ALA A 34 48.97 24.27 -8.17
N GLU A 35 49.28 24.18 -9.46
CA GLU A 35 49.69 22.97 -10.16
C GLU A 35 51.07 22.46 -9.61
N PRO A 36 51.46 21.18 -9.78
CA PRO A 36 51.63 20.55 -11.08
C PRO A 36 51.26 19.05 -11.16
N SER A 37 50.94 18.64 -12.37
CA SER A 37 51.00 17.31 -13.01
C SER A 37 51.46 16.11 -12.17
N GLN A 38 50.57 15.14 -12.04
CA GLN A 38 50.95 13.72 -12.16
C GLN A 38 49.75 12.85 -12.51
N SER A 39 49.96 12.06 -13.56
CA SER A 39 49.08 10.94 -13.97
C SER A 39 48.75 10.03 -12.79
N ALA A 40 47.51 9.83 -12.48
CA ALA A 40 47.07 8.76 -11.62
C ALA A 40 45.73 8.18 -12.12
N SER A 41 45.85 6.99 -12.62
CA SER A 41 44.91 5.87 -12.62
C SER A 41 43.47 6.18 -12.13
N VAL A 42 42.53 6.03 -13.03
CA VAL A 42 41.09 5.96 -12.73
C VAL A 42 40.81 4.73 -11.84
N ALA A 43 40.81 4.92 -10.55
CA ALA A 43 40.19 3.97 -9.63
C ALA A 43 38.67 4.15 -9.75
N ALA A 44 38.01 3.17 -10.32
CA ALA A 44 36.55 3.09 -10.31
C ALA A 44 36.10 2.97 -8.85
N THR A 45 35.57 4.06 -8.31
CA THR A 45 34.89 4.04 -7.00
C THR A 45 33.59 3.25 -7.19
N GLN A 46 33.62 1.99 -6.82
CA GLN A 46 32.42 1.20 -6.64
C GLN A 46 31.63 1.84 -5.50
N SER A 47 30.57 2.56 -5.83
CA SER A 47 29.58 2.95 -4.83
C SER A 47 28.95 1.65 -4.30
N THR A 48 29.38 1.24 -3.12
CA THR A 48 28.69 0.21 -2.35
C THR A 48 27.30 0.76 -2.04
N LEU A 49 26.28 0.24 -2.75
CA LEU A 49 24.89 0.41 -2.37
C LEU A 49 24.75 -0.21 -0.97
N THR A 50 24.75 0.63 0.04
CA THR A 50 24.37 0.22 1.40
C THR A 50 22.93 -0.27 1.29
N ALA A 51 22.75 -1.59 1.40
CA ALA A 51 21.43 -2.19 1.46
C ALA A 51 20.69 -1.55 2.63
N ALA A 52 19.52 -0.98 2.35
CA ALA A 52 18.64 -0.49 3.40
C ALA A 52 18.35 -1.65 4.37
N PRO A 53 18.29 -1.40 5.69
CA PRO A 53 17.99 -2.46 6.64
C PRO A 53 16.63 -3.06 6.28
N SER A 54 16.65 -4.36 5.98
CA SER A 54 15.43 -5.14 5.79
C SER A 54 14.62 -5.05 7.10
N PRO A 55 13.31 -4.74 7.05
CA PRO A 55 12.52 -4.70 8.27
C PRO A 55 12.66 -6.04 8.99
N SER A 56 13.14 -6.00 10.23
CA SER A 56 13.21 -7.20 11.07
C SER A 56 11.80 -7.75 11.24
N ALA A 57 11.54 -8.92 10.69
CA ALA A 57 10.31 -9.65 10.98
C ALA A 57 10.25 -9.94 12.50
N SER A 58 9.06 -9.82 13.08
CA SER A 58 8.84 -10.28 14.46
C SER A 58 9.25 -11.76 14.58
N PRO A 59 9.83 -12.20 15.70
CA PRO A 59 10.44 -13.53 15.83
C PRO A 59 9.48 -14.70 15.56
N ASN A 60 8.17 -14.46 15.59
CA ASN A 60 7.13 -15.46 15.34
C ASN A 60 6.44 -15.31 13.97
N THR A 61 6.88 -14.37 13.14
CA THR A 61 6.30 -14.15 11.82
C THR A 61 6.95 -15.08 10.81
N SER A 62 6.18 -15.97 10.24
CA SER A 62 6.57 -16.74 9.05
C SER A 62 6.23 -15.96 7.79
N ALA A 63 7.17 -15.89 6.83
CA ALA A 63 6.96 -15.21 5.55
C ALA A 63 7.56 -16.01 4.41
N THR A 64 6.95 -15.88 3.22
CA THR A 64 7.45 -16.51 2.00
C THR A 64 7.16 -15.66 0.76
N VAL A 65 7.92 -15.88 -0.29
CA VAL A 65 7.79 -15.23 -1.59
C VAL A 65 7.39 -16.28 -2.62
N GLY A 66 6.46 -15.93 -3.50
CA GLY A 66 5.99 -16.82 -4.57
C GLY A 66 5.06 -17.95 -4.13
N ALA A 67 4.72 -18.03 -2.85
CA ALA A 67 3.86 -19.08 -2.30
C ALA A 67 3.06 -18.59 -1.09
N VAL A 68 2.07 -19.35 -0.68
CA VAL A 68 1.37 -19.14 0.59
C VAL A 68 2.18 -19.78 1.71
N VAL A 69 2.48 -19.00 2.76
CA VAL A 69 3.24 -19.49 3.91
C VAL A 69 2.50 -20.59 4.66
N ALA A 70 3.24 -21.54 5.24
CA ALA A 70 2.66 -22.63 6.00
C ALA A 70 1.78 -22.12 7.16
N GLY A 71 0.59 -22.69 7.28
CA GLY A 71 -0.39 -22.31 8.30
C GLY A 71 -1.18 -21.03 8.01
N PHE A 72 -0.98 -20.41 6.84
CA PHE A 72 -1.75 -19.23 6.42
C PHE A 72 -3.26 -19.51 6.47
N PRO A 73 -4.08 -18.60 6.99
CA PRO A 73 -5.52 -18.81 7.18
C PRO A 73 -6.30 -18.71 5.86
N GLN A 74 -6.19 -19.71 4.98
CA GLN A 74 -6.83 -19.71 3.67
C GLN A 74 -8.36 -19.78 3.72
N GLN A 75 -8.93 -20.20 4.83
CA GLN A 75 -10.40 -20.16 5.01
C GLN A 75 -10.86 -18.72 5.23
N LEU A 76 -10.06 -17.93 5.95
CA LEU A 76 -10.31 -16.51 6.18
C LEU A 76 -10.00 -15.68 4.93
N LEU A 77 -8.84 -15.90 4.36
CA LEU A 77 -8.32 -15.16 3.20
C LEU A 77 -8.08 -16.13 2.04
N PRO A 78 -9.14 -16.53 1.33
CA PRO A 78 -9.01 -17.46 0.22
C PRO A 78 -8.23 -16.83 -0.94
N LEU A 79 -7.45 -17.64 -1.63
CA LEU A 79 -6.79 -17.18 -2.85
C LEU A 79 -7.81 -17.17 -4.00
N MET A 80 -7.92 -16.04 -4.68
CA MET A 80 -8.79 -15.90 -5.85
C MET A 80 -8.32 -16.84 -6.98
N THR A 81 -9.26 -17.51 -7.65
CA THR A 81 -8.94 -18.40 -8.79
C THR A 81 -8.16 -17.64 -9.87
N GLY A 82 -7.06 -18.23 -10.32
CA GLY A 82 -6.17 -17.61 -11.31
C GLY A 82 -5.20 -16.60 -10.73
N ALA A 83 -5.22 -16.37 -9.42
CA ALA A 83 -4.24 -15.49 -8.80
C ALA A 83 -2.89 -16.18 -8.58
N THR A 84 -1.83 -15.42 -8.75
CA THR A 84 -0.45 -15.81 -8.42
C THR A 84 -0.02 -15.10 -7.15
N VAL A 85 0.49 -15.84 -6.17
CA VAL A 85 0.99 -15.27 -4.92
C VAL A 85 2.35 -14.63 -5.18
N VAL A 86 2.49 -13.37 -4.79
CA VAL A 86 3.77 -12.64 -4.80
C VAL A 86 4.49 -12.83 -3.48
N SER A 87 3.79 -12.64 -2.37
CA SER A 87 4.32 -12.89 -1.03
C SER A 87 3.18 -13.12 -0.05
N SER A 88 3.49 -13.81 1.03
CA SER A 88 2.58 -13.96 2.16
C SER A 88 3.34 -14.00 3.47
N SER A 89 2.69 -13.57 4.55
CA SER A 89 3.20 -13.69 5.90
C SER A 89 2.09 -14.02 6.88
N PHE A 90 2.45 -14.70 7.96
CA PHE A 90 1.51 -15.05 9.02
C PHE A 90 2.21 -15.10 10.36
N ASP A 91 1.66 -14.40 11.34
CA ASP A 91 2.04 -14.49 12.75
C ASP A 91 0.81 -14.87 13.57
N LYS A 92 0.74 -16.13 13.94
CA LYS A 92 -0.35 -16.68 14.77
C LYS A 92 -0.12 -16.44 16.26
N ALA A 93 1.13 -16.17 16.67
CA ALA A 93 1.49 -16.02 18.07
C ALA A 93 1.25 -14.59 18.57
N SER A 94 1.07 -13.63 17.70
CA SER A 94 0.65 -12.27 18.07
C SER A 94 -0.82 -12.24 18.51
N ALA A 95 -1.16 -11.27 19.33
CA ALA A 95 -2.54 -11.02 19.77
C ALA A 95 -2.89 -9.54 19.49
N PRO A 96 -3.63 -9.25 18.43
CA PRO A 96 -4.26 -10.18 17.47
C PRO A 96 -3.26 -10.91 16.54
N ALA A 97 -3.66 -12.06 16.00
CA ALA A 97 -2.92 -12.72 14.94
C ALA A 97 -2.92 -11.85 13.67
N THR A 98 -1.79 -11.82 12.97
CA THR A 98 -1.65 -10.99 11.77
C THR A 98 -1.36 -11.84 10.54
N ALA A 99 -2.05 -11.56 9.44
CA ALA A 99 -1.80 -12.20 8.15
C ALA A 99 -1.67 -11.13 7.06
N ALA A 100 -0.78 -11.35 6.12
CA ALA A 100 -0.69 -10.52 4.92
C ALA A 100 -0.52 -11.38 3.67
N LEU A 101 -1.14 -10.96 2.59
CA LEU A 101 -1.09 -11.62 1.29
C LEU A 101 -0.97 -10.57 0.18
N VAL A 102 0.03 -10.73 -0.66
CA VAL A 102 0.16 -9.97 -1.91
C VAL A 102 0.05 -10.95 -3.06
N GLY A 103 -0.80 -10.63 -4.01
CA GLY A 103 -0.99 -11.44 -5.21
C GLY A 103 -1.31 -10.63 -6.44
N THR A 104 -1.19 -11.26 -7.59
CA THR A 104 -1.58 -10.70 -8.89
C THR A 104 -2.59 -11.59 -9.56
N VAL A 105 -3.51 -11.00 -10.32
CA VAL A 105 -4.52 -11.73 -11.10
C VAL A 105 -4.88 -10.94 -12.36
N THR A 106 -5.07 -11.64 -13.48
CA THR A 106 -5.59 -11.03 -14.71
C THR A 106 -7.11 -10.87 -14.61
N ALA A 107 -7.51 -9.83 -13.90
CA ALA A 107 -8.92 -9.48 -13.67
C ALA A 107 -9.03 -7.98 -13.37
N PRO A 108 -10.17 -7.34 -13.67
CA PRO A 108 -10.38 -5.94 -13.31
C PRO A 108 -10.48 -5.76 -11.79
N THR A 109 -10.09 -4.59 -11.30
CA THR A 109 -10.15 -4.19 -9.88
C THR A 109 -11.49 -4.52 -9.22
N ALA A 110 -12.61 -4.25 -9.90
CA ALA A 110 -13.95 -4.51 -9.37
C ALA A 110 -14.17 -5.98 -9.04
N SER A 111 -13.69 -6.89 -9.91
CA SER A 111 -13.84 -8.34 -9.68
C SER A 111 -13.06 -8.83 -8.45
N VAL A 112 -11.87 -8.25 -8.20
CA VAL A 112 -11.07 -8.56 -7.01
C VAL A 112 -11.78 -8.06 -5.75
N LEU A 113 -12.26 -6.82 -5.76
CA LEU A 113 -13.02 -6.25 -4.65
C LEU A 113 -14.29 -7.06 -4.33
N ASP A 114 -15.04 -7.44 -5.37
CA ASP A 114 -16.27 -8.22 -5.21
C ASP A 114 -16.01 -9.63 -4.66
N PHE A 115 -14.95 -10.29 -5.13
CA PHE A 115 -14.55 -11.61 -4.64
C PHE A 115 -14.28 -11.57 -3.13
N TYR A 116 -13.40 -10.68 -2.69
CA TYR A 116 -13.05 -10.59 -1.28
C TYR A 116 -14.17 -10.03 -0.42
N THR A 117 -15.00 -9.12 -0.96
CA THR A 117 -16.20 -8.65 -0.26
C THR A 117 -17.12 -9.82 0.07
N LYS A 118 -17.47 -10.64 -0.91
CA LYS A 118 -18.34 -11.81 -0.70
C LYS A 118 -17.71 -12.83 0.25
N ALA A 119 -16.41 -13.09 0.11
CA ALA A 119 -15.71 -14.05 0.97
C ALA A 119 -15.70 -13.61 2.44
N LEU A 120 -15.44 -12.32 2.70
CA LEU A 120 -15.37 -11.78 4.05
C LEU A 120 -16.76 -11.55 4.66
N GLU A 121 -17.73 -11.04 3.90
CA GLU A 121 -19.11 -10.91 4.37
C GLU A 121 -19.73 -12.27 4.72
N GLY A 122 -19.44 -13.32 3.94
CA GLY A 122 -19.83 -14.69 4.25
C GLY A 122 -19.26 -15.20 5.57
N GLN A 123 -18.23 -14.59 6.10
CA GLN A 123 -17.60 -14.89 7.39
C GLN A 123 -18.00 -13.91 8.49
N GLY A 124 -18.98 -13.02 8.25
CA GLY A 124 -19.52 -12.08 9.21
C GLY A 124 -18.76 -10.76 9.32
N PHE A 125 -17.81 -10.50 8.45
CA PHE A 125 -17.23 -9.16 8.34
C PHE A 125 -18.21 -8.19 7.69
N LYS A 126 -18.12 -6.93 8.05
CA LYS A 126 -18.88 -5.83 7.45
C LYS A 126 -17.93 -4.94 6.69
N ALA A 127 -18.24 -4.68 5.42
CA ALA A 127 -17.49 -3.72 4.63
C ALA A 127 -17.69 -2.30 5.18
N VAL A 128 -16.60 -1.58 5.35
CA VAL A 128 -16.59 -0.16 5.66
C VAL A 128 -16.27 0.60 4.39
N PRO A 129 -16.95 1.71 4.09
CA PRO A 129 -16.61 2.54 2.95
C PRO A 129 -15.14 2.93 3.00
N GLY A 130 -14.38 2.56 1.95
CA GLY A 130 -12.99 2.95 1.79
C GLY A 130 -12.86 4.05 0.74
N ASP A 131 -11.92 4.95 0.94
CA ASP A 131 -11.64 6.02 0.00
C ASP A 131 -10.66 5.54 -1.08
N LYS A 132 -10.92 5.95 -2.33
CA LYS A 132 -9.93 5.80 -3.40
C LYS A 132 -8.87 6.88 -3.26
N VAL A 133 -7.64 6.50 -3.05
CA VAL A 133 -6.51 7.42 -2.96
C VAL A 133 -5.58 7.17 -4.15
N GLY A 134 -5.41 8.16 -5.02
CA GLY A 134 -4.42 8.12 -6.08
C GLY A 134 -4.53 6.94 -7.06
N GLY A 135 -5.74 6.51 -7.40
CA GLY A 135 -5.95 5.37 -8.31
C GLY A 135 -5.88 3.99 -7.63
N VAL A 136 -5.57 3.91 -6.35
CA VAL A 136 -5.65 2.70 -5.54
C VAL A 136 -7.07 2.55 -5.02
N ALA A 137 -7.73 1.45 -5.36
CA ALA A 137 -9.02 1.10 -4.77
C ALA A 137 -8.77 0.35 -3.47
N SER A 138 -9.30 0.83 -2.35
CA SER A 138 -9.20 0.15 -1.06
C SER A 138 -10.56 -0.08 -0.43
N LYS A 139 -10.65 -1.10 0.40
CA LYS A 139 -11.83 -1.44 1.17
C LYS A 139 -11.40 -2.05 2.50
N ASP A 140 -12.01 -1.56 3.57
CA ASP A 140 -11.82 -2.08 4.91
C ASP A 140 -13.01 -2.95 5.32
N PHE A 141 -12.73 -3.95 6.13
CA PHE A 141 -13.73 -4.86 6.68
C PHE A 141 -13.50 -4.99 8.18
N VAL A 142 -14.58 -5.01 8.93
CA VAL A 142 -14.55 -5.14 10.38
C VAL A 142 -15.47 -6.28 10.84
N ARG A 143 -15.07 -7.00 11.88
CA ARG A 143 -15.88 -8.01 12.54
C ARG A 143 -15.68 -7.91 14.06
N GLY A 144 -16.80 -7.82 14.80
CA GLY A 144 -16.71 -7.54 16.24
C GLY A 144 -15.99 -6.23 16.54
N ASP A 145 -15.29 -6.18 17.66
CA ASP A 145 -14.64 -4.96 18.15
C ASP A 145 -13.17 -4.83 17.69
N ASN A 146 -12.52 -5.94 17.31
CA ASN A 146 -11.06 -5.97 17.15
C ASN A 146 -10.56 -6.67 15.90
N GLU A 147 -11.44 -7.21 15.06
CA GLU A 147 -10.99 -7.88 13.84
C GLU A 147 -11.14 -6.97 12.64
N THR A 148 -10.05 -6.82 11.91
CA THR A 148 -9.99 -5.94 10.74
C THR A 148 -9.29 -6.62 9.58
N VAL A 149 -9.80 -6.39 8.37
CA VAL A 149 -9.13 -6.78 7.14
C VAL A 149 -9.10 -5.55 6.23
N ASN A 150 -7.93 -5.21 5.72
CA ASN A 150 -7.75 -4.18 4.71
C ASN A 150 -7.42 -4.84 3.38
N LEU A 151 -8.08 -4.41 2.32
CA LEU A 151 -7.82 -4.82 0.94
C LEU A 151 -7.50 -3.59 0.11
N SER A 152 -6.38 -3.60 -0.59
CA SER A 152 -6.04 -2.60 -1.60
C SER A 152 -5.73 -3.26 -2.93
N VAL A 153 -6.16 -2.63 -4.03
CA VAL A 153 -6.00 -3.15 -5.39
C VAL A 153 -5.52 -2.04 -6.31
N VAL A 154 -4.47 -2.35 -7.06
CA VAL A 154 -3.94 -1.49 -8.13
C VAL A 154 -4.00 -2.27 -9.43
N GLU A 155 -4.59 -1.69 -10.47
CA GLU A 155 -4.67 -2.29 -11.80
C GLU A 155 -3.71 -1.58 -12.76
N ALA A 156 -2.92 -2.36 -13.46
CA ALA A 156 -2.05 -1.87 -14.52
C ALA A 156 -2.06 -2.88 -15.69
N ALA A 157 -2.32 -2.40 -16.89
CA ALA A 157 -2.31 -3.22 -18.12
C ALA A 157 -3.18 -4.50 -18.04
N GLY A 158 -4.35 -4.42 -17.37
CA GLY A 158 -5.28 -5.55 -17.22
C GLY A 158 -4.90 -6.59 -16.17
N VAL A 159 -3.83 -6.31 -15.42
CA VAL A 159 -3.43 -7.12 -14.26
C VAL A 159 -3.67 -6.34 -12.99
N SER A 160 -4.44 -6.91 -12.07
CA SER A 160 -4.65 -6.36 -10.74
C SER A 160 -3.62 -6.94 -9.78
N THR A 161 -2.90 -6.06 -9.07
CA THR A 161 -2.12 -6.42 -7.90
C THR A 161 -2.94 -6.09 -6.66
N PHE A 162 -3.18 -7.07 -5.82
CA PHE A 162 -3.91 -6.90 -4.58
C PHE A 162 -3.02 -7.14 -3.37
N THR A 163 -3.26 -6.37 -2.33
CA THR A 163 -2.62 -6.52 -1.02
C THR A 163 -3.70 -6.63 0.03
N ILE A 164 -3.61 -7.65 0.86
CA ILE A 164 -4.53 -7.90 1.96
C ILE A 164 -3.73 -7.93 3.25
N GLY A 165 -4.17 -7.16 4.24
CA GLY A 165 -3.69 -7.23 5.61
C GLY A 165 -4.85 -7.59 6.54
N ALA A 166 -4.64 -8.50 7.46
CA ALA A 166 -5.64 -8.92 8.43
C ALA A 166 -5.08 -8.92 9.85
N ASN A 167 -5.87 -8.38 10.79
CA ASN A 167 -5.64 -8.49 12.21
C ASN A 167 -6.90 -9.17 12.79
N VAL A 168 -6.76 -10.38 13.28
CA VAL A 168 -7.90 -11.21 13.69
C VAL A 168 -7.60 -11.98 14.96
N ALA A 169 -8.62 -12.43 15.67
CA ALA A 169 -8.44 -13.32 16.79
C ALA A 169 -7.74 -14.63 16.35
N ALA A 170 -6.88 -15.19 17.19
CA ALA A 170 -6.10 -16.38 16.84
C ALA A 170 -6.98 -17.60 16.49
N GLU A 171 -8.18 -17.69 17.05
CA GLU A 171 -9.20 -18.70 16.73
C GLU A 171 -9.84 -18.49 15.36
N SER A 172 -9.86 -17.27 14.86
CA SER A 172 -10.38 -16.93 13.53
C SER A 172 -9.35 -17.17 12.43
N ALA A 173 -8.08 -17.24 12.78
CA ALA A 173 -6.97 -17.52 11.89
C ALA A 173 -6.70 -19.03 11.75
N LYS A 174 -7.70 -19.78 11.25
CA LYS A 174 -7.62 -21.23 11.04
C LYS A 174 -7.59 -21.58 9.57
#